data_196cf2bdbadca21fb2a07d64f68abd7c
#
_entry.id   196cf2bdbadca21fb2a07d64f68abd7c
#
_cell.length_a   1.000
_cell.length_b   1.000
_cell.length_c   1.000
_cell.angle_alpha   90.00
_cell.angle_beta   90.00
_cell.angle_gamma   90.00
#
_symmetry.space_group_name_H-M   'P 1'
#
loop_
_entity.id
_entity.type
_entity.pdbx_description
1 polymer ?
#
loop_
_entity_poly.entity_id
_entity_poly.type
_entity_poly.pdbx_seq_one_letter_code
_entity_poly.pdbx_strand_id
1 'polypeptide(L)'
;FKKLLNQGMIQGSSRFVYKLNIEIDNKSVPGTPAIFISKKFADDFMQHGQANEELENKIHEVFQTHFGNEAETIKIISKNIMPLHADVNMVDGYELNIPAFKKWRNNEYADAHFILENDSYICGAEVEKMSKSKFNTVNPDDLVNKYGADTFRMYEMFLGPVEQSKPWDTKGIEGV
;
A
#
# COMPACT_ATOMS: atom_id res chain seq x y z
N PHE A 1 -4.48 -4.84 45.41
CA PHE A 1 -5.01 -4.14 44.22
C PHE A 1 -6.54 -4.19 44.25
N LYS A 2 -7.18 -3.02 44.12
CA LYS A 2 -8.65 -2.92 44.07
C LYS A 2 -9.21 -3.05 42.66
N LYS A 3 -8.42 -2.74 41.63
CA LYS A 3 -8.80 -2.83 40.19
C LYS A 3 -7.55 -2.97 39.33
N LEU A 4 -7.56 -3.86 38.36
CA LEU A 4 -6.59 -3.96 37.28
C LEU A 4 -7.23 -3.35 36.02
N LEU A 5 -6.57 -2.36 35.42
CA LEU A 5 -6.96 -1.75 34.15
C LEU A 5 -6.01 -2.23 33.07
N ASN A 6 -6.53 -3.03 32.13
CA ASN A 6 -5.76 -3.43 30.95
C ASN A 6 -5.95 -2.36 29.86
N GLN A 7 -4.85 -1.78 29.40
CA GLN A 7 -4.90 -0.84 28.29
C GLN A 7 -5.10 -1.57 26.96
N GLY A 8 -5.95 -1.01 26.10
CA GLY A 8 -6.06 -1.42 24.70
C GLY A 8 -4.80 -1.04 23.92
N MET A 9 -4.56 -1.76 22.81
CA MET A 9 -3.42 -1.46 21.93
C MET A 9 -3.72 -0.28 20.99
N ILE A 10 -2.74 0.57 20.76
CA ILE A 10 -2.75 1.49 19.63
C ILE A 10 -2.35 0.69 18.38
N GLN A 11 -3.20 0.72 17.36
CA GLN A 11 -3.04 -0.02 16.11
C GLN A 11 -2.56 0.93 15.01
N GLY A 12 -1.79 0.39 14.05
CA GLY A 12 -1.37 1.12 12.87
C GLY A 12 -2.38 0.97 11.73
N SER A 13 -2.45 1.98 10.88
CA SER A 13 -3.15 1.89 9.61
C SER A 13 -2.15 1.47 8.55
N SER A 14 -2.12 0.17 8.23
CA SER A 14 -1.26 -0.36 7.15
C SER A 14 -1.72 0.14 5.79
N ARG A 15 -0.77 0.29 4.87
CA ARG A 15 -1.03 0.64 3.47
C ARG A 15 -0.55 -0.51 2.58
N PHE A 16 -1.33 -0.80 1.54
CA PHE A 16 -1.05 -1.88 0.62
C PHE A 16 -0.92 -1.37 -0.81
N VAL A 17 0.12 -1.83 -1.48
CA VAL A 17 0.22 -1.79 -2.93
C VAL A 17 -0.07 -3.17 -3.49
N TYR A 18 -0.67 -3.25 -4.66
CA TYR A 18 -1.12 -4.50 -5.24
C TYR A 18 -0.26 -4.86 -6.46
N LYS A 19 0.64 -5.83 -6.27
CA LYS A 19 1.45 -6.36 -7.37
C LYS A 19 0.62 -7.32 -8.20
N LEU A 20 0.54 -7.05 -9.49
CA LEU A 20 -0.05 -7.94 -10.47
C LEU A 20 1.04 -8.89 -10.99
N ASN A 21 0.96 -10.16 -10.63
CA ASN A 21 1.81 -11.19 -11.15
C ASN A 21 1.17 -11.78 -12.40
N ILE A 22 1.88 -11.75 -13.52
CA ILE A 22 1.45 -12.26 -14.82
C ILE A 22 2.36 -13.39 -15.24
N GLU A 23 1.82 -14.55 -15.51
CA GLU A 23 2.53 -15.69 -16.06
C GLU A 23 2.33 -15.73 -17.57
N ILE A 24 3.43 -15.86 -18.33
CA ILE A 24 3.42 -15.90 -19.78
C ILE A 24 3.98 -17.22 -20.31
N ASP A 25 3.50 -17.64 -21.48
CA ASP A 25 3.87 -18.93 -22.13
C ASP A 25 5.29 -18.90 -22.75
N ASN A 26 5.84 -17.73 -23.01
CA ASN A 26 7.09 -17.59 -23.76
C ASN A 26 8.34 -17.53 -22.88
N LYS A 27 9.09 -18.64 -22.83
CA LYS A 27 10.37 -18.74 -22.11
C LYS A 27 11.52 -17.95 -22.76
N SER A 28 11.34 -17.45 -23.96
CA SER A 28 12.38 -16.72 -24.72
C SER A 28 12.35 -15.22 -24.50
N VAL A 29 11.31 -14.71 -23.84
CA VAL A 29 11.15 -13.28 -23.54
C VAL A 29 11.72 -12.99 -22.14
N PRO A 30 12.45 -11.88 -21.93
CA PRO A 30 12.85 -11.44 -20.60
C PRO A 30 11.63 -11.40 -19.67
N GLY A 31 11.84 -11.67 -18.39
CA GLY A 31 10.75 -11.78 -17.39
C GLY A 31 9.76 -10.61 -17.45
N THR A 32 8.53 -10.89 -17.06
CA THR A 32 7.47 -9.86 -17.01
C THR A 32 7.88 -8.68 -16.14
N PRO A 33 7.61 -7.42 -16.57
CA PRO A 33 7.89 -6.27 -15.74
C PRO A 33 7.08 -6.34 -14.43
N ALA A 34 7.59 -5.74 -13.37
CA ALA A 34 6.80 -5.58 -12.16
C ALA A 34 5.67 -4.57 -12.41
N ILE A 35 4.43 -5.01 -12.25
CA ILE A 35 3.24 -4.17 -12.46
C ILE A 35 2.50 -4.03 -11.15
N PHE A 36 2.19 -2.80 -10.78
CA PHE A 36 1.34 -2.47 -9.64
C PHE A 36 0.05 -1.83 -10.11
N ILE A 37 -1.07 -2.29 -9.58
CA ILE A 37 -2.41 -1.78 -9.92
C ILE A 37 -3.01 -1.06 -8.73
N SER A 38 -3.69 0.07 -8.99
CA SER A 38 -4.36 0.85 -7.97
C SER A 38 -5.53 0.08 -7.35
N LYS A 39 -5.96 0.50 -6.17
CA LYS A 39 -6.97 -0.18 -5.35
C LYS A 39 -8.25 -0.53 -6.11
N LYS A 40 -8.79 0.40 -6.93
CA LYS A 40 -9.99 0.16 -7.75
C LYS A 40 -9.87 -1.11 -8.59
N PHE A 41 -8.75 -1.26 -9.30
CA PHE A 41 -8.51 -2.42 -10.16
C PHE A 41 -8.25 -3.70 -9.35
N ALA A 42 -7.59 -3.56 -8.19
CA ALA A 42 -7.34 -4.69 -7.31
C ALA A 42 -8.64 -5.23 -6.71
N ASP A 43 -9.51 -4.34 -6.21
CA ASP A 43 -10.81 -4.71 -5.64
C ASP A 43 -11.70 -5.39 -6.70
N ASP A 44 -11.77 -4.81 -7.91
CA ASP A 44 -12.54 -5.37 -9.01
C ASP A 44 -12.04 -6.77 -9.41
N PHE A 45 -10.72 -6.91 -9.56
CA PHE A 45 -10.11 -8.20 -9.85
C PHE A 45 -10.38 -9.24 -8.74
N MET A 46 -10.23 -8.87 -7.47
CA MET A 46 -10.50 -9.78 -6.36
C MET A 46 -11.95 -10.20 -6.27
N GLN A 47 -12.87 -9.31 -6.65
CA GLN A 47 -14.31 -9.62 -6.67
C GLN A 47 -14.71 -10.56 -7.80
N HIS A 48 -14.13 -10.40 -9.00
CA HIS A 48 -14.54 -11.11 -10.20
C HIS A 48 -13.60 -12.26 -10.61
N GLY A 49 -12.40 -12.33 -10.00
CA GLY A 49 -11.37 -13.34 -10.32
C GLY A 49 -10.67 -13.12 -11.67
N GLN A 50 -10.94 -12.00 -12.33
CA GLN A 50 -10.37 -11.65 -13.64
C GLN A 50 -10.25 -10.13 -13.80
N ALA A 51 -9.36 -9.71 -14.70
CA ALA A 51 -9.24 -8.31 -15.07
C ALA A 51 -10.44 -7.87 -15.92
N ASN A 52 -10.94 -6.67 -15.67
CA ASN A 52 -11.92 -6.02 -16.53
C ASN A 52 -11.26 -5.47 -17.81
N GLU A 53 -12.07 -5.03 -18.78
CA GLU A 53 -11.59 -4.52 -20.07
C GLU A 53 -10.63 -3.33 -19.91
N GLU A 54 -10.90 -2.40 -18.96
CA GLU A 54 -10.05 -1.25 -18.70
C GLU A 54 -8.66 -1.70 -18.23
N LEU A 55 -8.60 -2.64 -17.29
CA LEU A 55 -7.34 -3.17 -16.76
C LEU A 55 -6.58 -3.98 -17.84
N GLU A 56 -7.27 -4.78 -18.66
CA GLU A 56 -6.66 -5.51 -19.75
C GLU A 56 -5.99 -4.59 -20.76
N ASN A 57 -6.67 -3.50 -21.15
CA ASN A 57 -6.09 -2.50 -22.06
C ASN A 57 -4.84 -1.84 -21.48
N LYS A 58 -4.87 -1.47 -20.20
CA LYS A 58 -3.70 -0.89 -19.50
C LYS A 58 -2.53 -1.90 -19.38
N ILE A 59 -2.81 -3.17 -19.13
CA ILE A 59 -1.78 -4.23 -19.14
C ILE A 59 -1.17 -4.35 -20.52
N HIS A 60 -2.00 -4.32 -21.57
CA HIS A 60 -1.52 -4.39 -22.95
C HIS A 60 -0.59 -3.20 -23.28
N GLU A 61 -0.93 -1.98 -22.88
CA GLU A 61 -0.08 -0.80 -23.04
C GLU A 61 1.27 -0.96 -22.33
N VAL A 62 1.29 -1.51 -21.10
CA VAL A 62 2.53 -1.80 -20.38
C VAL A 62 3.36 -2.82 -21.14
N PHE A 63 2.75 -3.89 -21.67
CA PHE A 63 3.46 -4.90 -22.45
C PHE A 63 4.00 -4.34 -23.75
N GLN A 64 3.25 -3.52 -24.46
CA GLN A 64 3.69 -2.79 -25.65
C GLN A 64 4.93 -1.91 -25.36
N THR A 65 4.89 -1.20 -24.25
CA THR A 65 6.00 -0.34 -23.82
C THR A 65 7.25 -1.15 -23.47
N HIS A 66 7.08 -2.32 -22.83
CA HIS A 66 8.19 -3.14 -22.34
C HIS A 66 8.79 -4.07 -23.40
N PHE A 67 7.96 -4.69 -24.23
CA PHE A 67 8.34 -5.71 -25.21
C PHE A 67 8.29 -5.22 -26.67
N GLY A 68 7.74 -4.03 -26.91
CA GLY A 68 7.60 -3.49 -28.26
C GLY A 68 6.78 -4.42 -29.17
N ASN A 69 7.29 -4.69 -30.36
CA ASN A 69 6.61 -5.53 -31.35
C ASN A 69 6.39 -6.98 -30.91
N GLU A 70 7.14 -7.47 -29.92
CA GLU A 70 6.98 -8.83 -29.41
C GLU A 70 5.75 -8.98 -28.50
N ALA A 71 5.20 -7.87 -28.00
CA ALA A 71 4.06 -7.87 -27.09
C ALA A 71 2.84 -8.64 -27.62
N GLU A 72 2.58 -8.54 -28.93
CA GLU A 72 1.44 -9.22 -29.57
C GLU A 72 1.57 -10.75 -29.65
N THR A 73 2.82 -11.25 -29.52
CA THR A 73 3.11 -12.70 -29.57
C THR A 73 3.06 -13.33 -28.18
N ILE A 74 3.02 -12.51 -27.12
CA ILE A 74 3.04 -12.98 -25.74
C ILE A 74 1.64 -13.45 -25.33
N LYS A 75 1.56 -14.74 -25.00
CA LYS A 75 0.33 -15.32 -24.46
C LYS A 75 0.39 -15.32 -22.94
N ILE A 76 -0.58 -14.65 -22.31
CA ILE A 76 -0.75 -14.66 -20.87
C ILE A 76 -1.46 -15.97 -20.47
N ILE A 77 -0.87 -16.71 -19.54
CA ILE A 77 -1.41 -17.96 -19.00
C ILE A 77 -2.29 -17.67 -17.79
N SER A 78 -1.78 -16.88 -16.85
CA SER A 78 -2.49 -16.57 -15.61
C SER A 78 -2.14 -15.19 -15.09
N LYS A 79 -3.05 -14.63 -14.28
CA LYS A 79 -2.87 -13.39 -13.54
C LYS A 79 -3.30 -13.61 -12.10
N ASN A 80 -2.54 -13.09 -11.17
CA ASN A 80 -2.95 -13.04 -9.76
C ASN A 80 -2.45 -11.77 -9.10
N ILE A 81 -3.12 -11.36 -8.02
CA ILE A 81 -2.77 -10.17 -7.24
C ILE A 81 -2.14 -10.57 -5.93
N MET A 82 -1.03 -9.90 -5.59
CA MET A 82 -0.35 -10.03 -4.32
C MET A 82 -0.31 -8.69 -3.61
N PRO A 83 -1.01 -8.51 -2.47
CA PRO A 83 -0.89 -7.32 -1.66
C PRO A 83 0.49 -7.29 -0.96
N LEU A 84 1.14 -6.14 -1.01
CA LEU A 84 2.40 -5.88 -0.34
C LEU A 84 2.26 -4.65 0.56
N HIS A 85 2.81 -4.70 1.76
CA HIS A 85 2.84 -3.54 2.63
C HIS A 85 3.73 -2.45 2.04
N ALA A 86 3.24 -1.22 2.06
CA ALA A 86 3.99 -0.01 1.75
C ALA A 86 4.26 0.76 3.04
N ASP A 87 5.40 1.47 3.10
CA ASP A 87 5.71 2.33 4.24
C ASP A 87 4.70 3.50 4.29
N VAL A 88 4.05 3.65 5.44
CA VAL A 88 3.01 4.68 5.63
C VAL A 88 3.53 6.10 5.42
N ASN A 89 4.84 6.32 5.59
CA ASN A 89 5.47 7.63 5.36
C ASN A 89 5.56 8.00 3.87
N MET A 90 5.30 7.07 2.96
CA MET A 90 5.28 7.29 1.50
C MET A 90 3.85 7.47 0.96
N VAL A 91 2.85 7.52 1.84
CA VAL A 91 1.44 7.60 1.44
C VAL A 91 0.79 8.80 2.10
N ASP A 92 0.29 9.74 1.30
CA ASP A 92 -0.54 10.84 1.80
C ASP A 92 -2.02 10.46 1.70
N GLY A 93 -2.64 10.25 2.86
CA GLY A 93 -3.99 9.67 2.91
C GLY A 93 -3.99 8.24 2.35
N TYR A 94 -4.37 8.10 1.10
CA TYR A 94 -4.36 6.83 0.37
C TYR A 94 -3.50 6.88 -0.90
N GLU A 95 -2.97 8.05 -1.26
CA GLU A 95 -2.19 8.24 -2.46
C GLU A 95 -0.71 7.91 -2.24
N LEU A 96 -0.16 7.03 -3.09
CA LEU A 96 1.24 6.60 -3.02
C LEU A 96 2.17 7.60 -3.70
N ASN A 97 3.23 7.97 -3.00
CA ASN A 97 4.38 8.64 -3.63
C ASN A 97 5.22 7.59 -4.40
N ILE A 98 4.89 7.39 -5.68
CA ILE A 98 5.54 6.39 -6.55
C ILE A 98 7.06 6.59 -6.63
N PRO A 99 7.61 7.81 -6.82
CA PRO A 99 9.05 8.03 -6.80
C PRO A 99 9.73 7.57 -5.50
N ALA A 100 9.12 7.88 -4.36
CA ALA A 100 9.63 7.45 -3.04
C ALA A 100 9.60 5.92 -2.90
N PHE A 101 8.51 5.28 -3.35
CA PHE A 101 8.37 3.82 -3.32
C PHE A 101 9.42 3.13 -4.20
N LYS A 102 9.61 3.59 -5.43
CA LYS A 102 10.65 3.06 -6.33
C LYS A 102 12.06 3.20 -5.75
N LYS A 103 12.36 4.32 -5.10
CA LYS A 103 13.64 4.55 -4.43
C LYS A 103 13.83 3.64 -3.21
N TRP A 104 12.78 3.43 -2.42
CA TRP A 104 12.80 2.57 -1.25
C TRP A 104 13.00 1.09 -1.62
N ARG A 105 12.40 0.64 -2.72
CA ARG A 105 12.50 -0.71 -3.26
C ARG A 105 13.29 -0.77 -4.57
N ASN A 106 14.35 0.05 -4.69
CA ASN A 106 15.08 0.21 -5.96
C ASN A 106 15.66 -1.10 -6.51
N ASN A 107 16.07 -2.03 -5.66
CA ASN A 107 16.61 -3.32 -6.09
C ASN A 107 15.56 -4.25 -6.73
N GLU A 108 14.28 -4.01 -6.46
CA GLU A 108 13.19 -4.86 -6.90
C GLU A 108 12.25 -4.17 -7.90
N TYR A 109 12.02 -2.86 -7.73
CA TYR A 109 10.91 -2.15 -8.38
C TYR A 109 11.30 -0.79 -8.98
N ALA A 110 12.60 -0.57 -9.27
CA ALA A 110 13.06 0.67 -9.93
C ALA A 110 12.30 0.92 -11.25
N ASP A 111 12.14 -0.14 -12.06
CA ASP A 111 11.52 -0.10 -13.39
C ASP A 111 10.05 -0.56 -13.36
N ALA A 112 9.43 -0.64 -12.18
CA ALA A 112 8.05 -1.07 -12.05
C ALA A 112 7.07 -0.11 -12.74
N HIS A 113 6.04 -0.67 -13.36
CA HIS A 113 4.93 0.05 -13.95
C HIS A 113 3.78 0.18 -12.95
N PHE A 114 3.13 1.35 -12.94
CA PHE A 114 2.01 1.62 -12.05
C PHE A 114 0.76 1.94 -12.88
N ILE A 115 -0.27 1.12 -12.74
CA ILE A 115 -1.58 1.35 -13.36
C ILE A 115 -2.41 2.18 -12.40
N LEU A 116 -2.67 3.43 -12.81
CA LEU A 116 -3.29 4.47 -12.00
C LEU A 116 -4.81 4.50 -12.19
N GLU A 117 -5.50 5.04 -11.18
CA GLU A 117 -6.87 5.50 -11.28
C GLU A 117 -6.92 7.02 -11.14
N ASN A 118 -7.55 7.72 -12.08
CA ASN A 118 -7.64 9.19 -12.09
C ASN A 118 -6.28 9.89 -11.86
N ASP A 119 -5.23 9.40 -12.57
CA ASP A 119 -3.85 9.90 -12.52
C ASP A 119 -3.11 9.72 -11.18
N SER A 120 -3.72 9.06 -10.21
CA SER A 120 -3.14 8.75 -8.91
C SER A 120 -3.09 7.25 -8.64
N TYR A 121 -2.11 6.81 -7.85
CA TYR A 121 -2.06 5.45 -7.34
C TYR A 121 -2.65 5.39 -5.93
N ILE A 122 -3.79 4.74 -5.79
CA ILE A 122 -4.48 4.61 -4.52
C ILE A 122 -4.16 3.27 -3.86
N CYS A 123 -3.65 3.34 -2.63
CA CYS A 123 -3.32 2.20 -1.78
C CYS A 123 -4.56 1.62 -1.11
N GLY A 124 -4.52 0.33 -0.83
CA GLY A 124 -5.41 -0.26 0.17
C GLY A 124 -5.01 0.16 1.59
N ALA A 125 -5.95 0.01 2.54
CA ALA A 125 -5.70 0.29 3.94
C ALA A 125 -6.43 -0.70 4.84
N GLU A 126 -5.74 -1.14 5.89
CA GLU A 126 -6.31 -1.96 6.95
C GLU A 126 -5.75 -1.54 8.31
N VAL A 127 -6.58 -1.68 9.34
CA VAL A 127 -6.16 -1.43 10.72
C VAL A 127 -5.55 -2.72 11.26
N GLU A 128 -4.27 -2.66 11.61
CA GLU A 128 -3.51 -3.81 12.07
C GLU A 128 -2.66 -3.45 13.30
N LYS A 129 -2.18 -4.47 14.00
CA LYS A 129 -1.14 -4.28 15.03
C LYS A 129 0.09 -3.61 14.41
N MET A 130 0.60 -2.56 15.05
CA MET A 130 1.85 -1.91 14.62
C MET A 130 3.01 -2.91 14.62
N SER A 131 3.76 -2.93 13.52
CA SER A 131 4.95 -3.77 13.37
C SER A 131 5.91 -3.14 12.36
N LYS A 132 7.22 -3.21 12.64
CA LYS A 132 8.25 -2.77 11.70
C LYS A 132 8.19 -3.53 10.38
N SER A 133 7.83 -4.82 10.40
CA SER A 133 7.69 -5.63 9.18
C SER A 133 6.48 -5.26 8.33
N LYS A 134 5.50 -4.53 8.90
CA LYS A 134 4.32 -4.03 8.20
C LYS A 134 4.46 -2.57 7.78
N PHE A 135 5.56 -1.93 8.14
CA PHE A 135 5.85 -0.52 7.83
C PHE A 135 4.73 0.46 8.23
N ASN A 136 4.00 0.12 9.29
CA ASN A 136 2.85 0.88 9.80
C ASN A 136 3.10 1.47 11.20
N THR A 137 4.37 1.57 11.60
CA THR A 137 4.76 2.13 12.89
C THR A 137 4.93 3.64 12.79
N VAL A 138 4.48 4.34 13.83
CA VAL A 138 4.74 5.76 14.03
C VAL A 138 5.78 5.89 15.13
N ASN A 139 6.80 6.72 14.90
CA ASN A 139 7.83 6.97 15.89
C ASN A 139 7.36 8.04 16.88
N PRO A 140 7.24 7.72 18.18
CA PRO A 140 6.82 8.68 19.19
C PRO A 140 7.75 9.91 19.28
N ASP A 141 9.06 9.74 19.08
CA ASP A 141 10.02 10.84 19.17
C ASP A 141 9.77 11.90 18.08
N ASP A 142 9.39 11.48 16.86
CA ASP A 142 9.07 12.40 15.79
C ASP A 142 7.81 13.22 16.11
N LEU A 143 6.82 12.59 16.75
CA LEU A 143 5.59 13.26 17.18
C LEU A 143 5.86 14.24 18.32
N VAL A 144 6.66 13.83 19.32
CA VAL A 144 7.05 14.70 20.45
C VAL A 144 7.86 15.91 19.95
N ASN A 145 8.76 15.70 19.00
CA ASN A 145 9.54 16.78 18.40
C ASN A 145 8.68 17.75 17.60
N LYS A 146 7.65 17.26 16.91
CA LYS A 146 6.76 18.07 16.05
C LYS A 146 5.67 18.79 16.84
N TYR A 147 5.04 18.11 17.78
CA TYR A 147 3.81 18.59 18.45
C TYR A 147 3.99 18.88 19.94
N GLY A 148 5.10 18.42 20.56
CA GLY A 148 5.31 18.47 21.99
C GLY A 148 4.78 17.25 22.74
N ALA A 149 5.41 16.95 23.86
CA ALA A 149 5.08 15.75 24.67
C ALA A 149 3.67 15.82 25.28
N ASP A 150 3.23 17.00 25.69
CA ASP A 150 1.92 17.17 26.35
C ASP A 150 0.78 17.00 25.32
N THR A 151 0.91 17.57 24.12
CA THR A 151 -0.03 17.38 23.02
C THR A 151 -0.13 15.90 22.63
N PHE A 152 1.01 15.22 22.51
CA PHE A 152 1.06 13.80 22.23
C PHE A 152 0.29 12.97 23.28
N ARG A 153 0.54 13.20 24.57
CA ARG A 153 -0.15 12.52 25.67
C ARG A 153 -1.65 12.81 25.71
N MET A 154 -2.03 14.08 25.50
CA MET A 154 -3.44 14.47 25.44
C MET A 154 -4.14 13.76 24.29
N TYR A 155 -3.50 13.67 23.13
CA TYR A 155 -4.06 12.98 21.96
C TYR A 155 -4.23 11.48 22.21
N GLU A 156 -3.26 10.81 22.85
CA GLU A 156 -3.41 9.39 23.22
C GLU A 156 -4.65 9.14 24.12
N MET A 157 -4.90 10.06 25.05
CA MET A 157 -6.09 9.98 25.90
C MET A 157 -7.38 10.32 25.15
N PHE A 158 -7.30 11.21 24.15
CA PHE A 158 -8.44 11.64 23.35
C PHE A 158 -8.89 10.57 22.35
N LEU A 159 -8.01 9.69 21.87
CA LEU A 159 -8.32 8.63 20.91
C LEU A 159 -9.48 7.72 21.34
N GLY A 160 -9.83 7.69 22.62
CA GLY A 160 -11.01 6.98 23.15
C GLY A 160 -10.73 6.21 24.45
N PRO A 161 -11.65 5.32 24.90
CA PRO A 161 -11.52 4.61 26.17
C PRO A 161 -10.21 3.82 26.27
N VAL A 162 -9.51 3.92 27.39
CA VAL A 162 -8.19 3.32 27.63
C VAL A 162 -8.19 1.79 27.44
N GLU A 163 -9.30 1.14 27.69
CA GLU A 163 -9.45 -0.33 27.64
C GLU A 163 -9.61 -0.88 26.22
N GLN A 164 -9.89 0.00 25.23
CA GLN A 164 -10.17 -0.42 23.84
C GLN A 164 -8.95 -0.23 22.95
N SER A 165 -8.77 -1.14 21.99
CA SER A 165 -7.79 -0.96 20.91
C SER A 165 -8.27 0.13 19.96
N LYS A 166 -7.34 0.97 19.48
CA LYS A 166 -7.64 2.18 18.70
C LYS A 166 -6.67 2.31 17.53
N PRO A 167 -7.18 2.68 16.33
CA PRO A 167 -6.29 3.05 15.24
C PRO A 167 -5.62 4.39 15.52
N TRP A 168 -4.33 4.47 15.23
CA TRP A 168 -3.61 5.74 15.25
C TRP A 168 -3.95 6.56 14.00
N ASP A 169 -4.29 7.82 14.21
CA ASP A 169 -4.46 8.80 13.14
C ASP A 169 -3.55 10.01 13.39
N THR A 170 -2.51 10.15 12.58
CA THR A 170 -1.56 11.25 12.72
C THR A 170 -2.20 12.62 12.44
N LYS A 171 -3.22 12.69 11.58
CA LYS A 171 -3.91 13.96 11.28
C LYS A 171 -4.78 14.45 12.45
N GLY A 172 -5.29 13.54 13.27
CA GLY A 172 -6.12 13.88 14.41
C GLY A 172 -5.37 14.64 15.53
N ILE A 173 -4.04 14.50 15.62
CA ILE A 173 -3.25 15.17 16.66
C ILE A 173 -3.20 16.70 16.48
N GLU A 174 -3.41 17.20 15.25
CA GLU A 174 -3.42 18.64 14.96
C GLU A 174 -4.66 19.36 15.53
N GLY A 175 -5.68 18.60 15.94
CA GLY A 175 -6.92 19.13 16.53
C GLY A 175 -6.89 19.21 18.05
N VAL A 176 -5.80 18.81 18.70
CA VAL A 176 -5.59 18.82 20.16
C VAL A 176 -4.61 19.90 20.53
#